data_9cc51b3367c4fa69c66a233ff42c1859
#
_entry.id   9cc51b3367c4fa69c66a233ff42c1859
#
_cell.length_a   1.000
_cell.length_b   1.000
_cell.length_c   1.000
_cell.angle_alpha   90.00
_cell.angle_beta   90.00
_cell.angle_gamma   90.00
#
_symmetry.space_group_name_H-M   'P 1'
#
loop_
_entity.id
_entity.type
_entity.pdbx_description
1 polymer ?
#
loop_
_entity_poly.entity_id
_entity_poly.type
_entity_poly.pdbx_seq_one_letter_code
_entity_poly.pdbx_strand_id
1 'polypeptide(L)'
;MALKSYNPTSPAQRGLILVDKSSLWKGKPVKALTEGKNKTGGRNNKGHVTSRGIAGGHKQRYRIVDFKRRLWDVEGTVERLEYDPNRTAFIALVNYGKDDAGKDRVAYILAPQRLAVGDKVIAGKKTDVKPGNAMELSQMPVGTIVHNIEMKPGKGGQIARSAGTYAQVVGRDRGLVIVRLGSGEQRYIRGECMGTVGAVSNPDNQNTNLGKAGRSRWLGKRPLTRGVAKNPVDHPHGGGEGRTSGGRHPVTPWGKPTKGARTRHNKSTDKMIIRSRHAKKKR
;
A
#
# COMPACT_ATOMS: atom_id res chain seq x y z
N MET A 1 14.04 -1.56 10.06
CA MET A 1 15.06 -1.69 8.99
C MET A 1 15.82 -0.40 8.90
N ALA A 2 17.11 -0.44 8.55
CA ALA A 2 17.94 0.76 8.48
C ALA A 2 17.77 1.47 7.13
N LEU A 3 17.92 2.78 7.16
CA LEU A 3 18.11 3.59 5.96
C LEU A 3 19.59 3.59 5.59
N LYS A 4 19.88 3.51 4.29
CA LYS A 4 21.24 3.59 3.76
C LYS A 4 21.44 4.95 3.12
N SER A 5 22.37 5.73 3.67
CA SER A 5 22.91 6.96 3.07
C SER A 5 24.19 6.67 2.29
N TYR A 6 24.59 7.60 1.46
CA TYR A 6 25.75 7.45 0.59
C TYR A 6 26.69 8.65 0.74
N ASN A 7 27.98 8.44 0.51
CA ASN A 7 28.97 9.53 0.52
C ASN A 7 28.61 10.56 -0.57
N PRO A 8 28.71 11.86 -0.28
CA PRO A 8 28.31 12.94 -1.18
C PRO A 8 29.33 13.20 -2.31
N THR A 9 29.69 12.16 -3.04
CA THR A 9 30.70 12.23 -4.13
C THR A 9 30.15 12.88 -5.40
N SER A 10 28.82 12.99 -5.51
CA SER A 10 28.17 13.68 -6.64
C SER A 10 26.85 14.32 -6.17
N PRO A 11 26.28 15.32 -6.90
CA PRO A 11 24.99 15.91 -6.56
C PRO A 11 23.86 14.88 -6.42
N ALA A 12 23.91 13.80 -7.20
CA ALA A 12 22.91 12.73 -7.17
C ALA A 12 23.01 11.83 -5.93
N GLN A 13 24.19 11.73 -5.32
CA GLN A 13 24.43 10.92 -4.12
C GLN A 13 24.31 11.70 -2.82
N ARG A 14 24.56 13.02 -2.87
CA ARG A 14 24.51 13.90 -1.69
C ARG A 14 23.20 13.77 -0.88
N GLY A 15 22.08 13.72 -1.53
CA GLY A 15 20.76 13.59 -0.87
C GLY A 15 20.13 12.20 -1.02
N LEU A 16 20.89 11.18 -1.45
CA LEU A 16 20.36 9.84 -1.67
C LEU A 16 20.19 9.09 -0.35
N ILE A 17 18.96 8.71 -0.07
CA ILE A 17 18.60 7.87 1.10
C ILE A 17 17.69 6.76 0.59
N LEU A 18 18.10 5.52 0.74
CA LEU A 18 17.34 4.34 0.32
C LEU A 18 17.11 3.40 1.50
N VAL A 19 16.09 2.57 1.40
CA VAL A 19 15.90 1.48 2.35
C VAL A 19 16.97 0.41 2.13
N ASP A 20 17.60 -0.04 3.21
CA ASP A 20 18.51 -1.19 3.16
C ASP A 20 17.72 -2.47 2.91
N LYS A 21 18.16 -3.22 1.92
CA LYS A 21 17.58 -4.49 1.49
C LYS A 21 18.52 -5.68 1.71
N SER A 22 19.54 -5.50 2.49
CA SER A 22 20.59 -6.53 2.70
C SER A 22 20.03 -7.80 3.32
N SER A 23 19.04 -7.67 4.22
CA SER A 23 18.36 -8.79 4.89
C SER A 23 17.30 -9.50 4.03
N LEU A 24 16.99 -8.99 2.85
CA LEU A 24 16.00 -9.60 1.97
C LEU A 24 16.64 -10.62 1.04
N TRP A 25 15.83 -11.58 0.62
CA TRP A 25 16.23 -12.57 -0.40
C TRP A 25 16.67 -11.88 -1.68
N LYS A 26 17.86 -12.28 -2.17
CA LYS A 26 18.48 -11.71 -3.38
C LYS A 26 18.22 -12.53 -4.65
N GLY A 27 17.66 -13.72 -4.49
CA GLY A 27 17.39 -14.64 -5.61
C GLY A 27 16.13 -14.28 -6.41
N LYS A 28 15.78 -15.17 -7.33
CA LYS A 28 14.60 -15.03 -8.18
C LYS A 28 13.32 -15.36 -7.40
N PRO A 29 12.19 -14.67 -7.68
CA PRO A 29 10.91 -15.04 -7.10
C PRO A 29 10.41 -16.39 -7.64
N VAL A 30 9.47 -17.01 -6.95
CA VAL A 30 8.83 -18.25 -7.38
C VAL A 30 8.10 -18.01 -8.71
N LYS A 31 8.49 -18.74 -9.76
CA LYS A 31 7.98 -18.53 -11.14
C LYS A 31 6.47 -18.73 -11.22
N ALA A 32 5.93 -19.75 -10.56
CA ALA A 32 4.50 -20.07 -10.54
C ALA A 32 3.64 -18.96 -9.90
N LEU A 33 4.22 -18.16 -8.98
CA LEU A 33 3.55 -17.04 -8.31
C LEU A 33 3.89 -15.69 -8.95
N THR A 34 4.35 -15.66 -10.19
CA THR A 34 4.70 -14.41 -10.89
C THR A 34 4.09 -14.33 -12.27
N GLU A 35 3.59 -13.17 -12.61
CA GLU A 35 3.00 -12.85 -13.92
C GLU A 35 3.75 -11.70 -14.61
N GLY A 36 3.67 -11.67 -15.94
CA GLY A 36 4.12 -10.54 -16.73
C GLY A 36 3.27 -9.29 -16.43
N LYS A 37 3.90 -8.14 -16.32
CA LYS A 37 3.20 -6.87 -16.11
C LYS A 37 3.46 -5.92 -17.27
N ASN A 38 2.48 -5.79 -18.16
CA ASN A 38 2.50 -4.78 -19.20
C ASN A 38 2.22 -3.39 -18.64
N LYS A 39 2.85 -2.38 -19.24
CA LYS A 39 2.72 -0.98 -18.84
C LYS A 39 1.99 -0.21 -19.92
N THR A 40 0.89 0.41 -19.57
CA THR A 40 0.04 1.17 -20.50
C THR A 40 0.51 2.62 -20.70
N GLY A 41 1.48 3.10 -19.92
CA GLY A 41 1.93 4.49 -19.98
C GLY A 41 0.84 5.51 -19.63
N GLY A 42 -0.14 5.13 -18.83
CA GLY A 42 -1.27 5.97 -18.43
C GLY A 42 -2.36 6.10 -19.51
N ARG A 43 -2.36 5.24 -20.54
CA ARG A 43 -3.39 5.20 -21.60
C ARG A 43 -4.48 4.21 -21.24
N ASN A 44 -5.70 4.52 -21.68
CA ASN A 44 -6.84 3.61 -21.65
C ASN A 44 -6.84 2.64 -22.85
N ASN A 45 -7.87 1.80 -22.96
CA ASN A 45 -8.05 0.86 -24.06
C ASN A 45 -8.21 1.51 -25.44
N LYS A 46 -8.59 2.81 -25.49
CA LYS A 46 -8.71 3.63 -26.71
C LYS A 46 -7.43 4.43 -27.02
N GLY A 47 -6.35 4.25 -26.26
CA GLY A 47 -5.08 4.96 -26.44
C GLY A 47 -5.03 6.37 -25.87
N HIS A 48 -6.13 6.89 -25.29
CA HIS A 48 -6.16 8.23 -24.70
C HIS A 48 -5.45 8.26 -23.35
N VAL A 49 -4.72 9.34 -23.06
CA VAL A 49 -4.06 9.56 -21.78
C VAL A 49 -5.09 9.91 -20.71
N THR A 50 -5.38 8.96 -19.83
CA THR A 50 -6.29 9.14 -18.68
C THR A 50 -5.56 9.38 -17.38
N SER A 51 -4.29 8.97 -17.29
CA SER A 51 -3.42 9.20 -16.14
C SER A 51 -2.12 9.89 -16.59
N ARG A 52 -1.97 11.14 -16.22
CA ARG A 52 -0.82 11.98 -16.61
C ARG A 52 0.42 11.62 -15.81
N GLY A 53 1.60 11.90 -16.39
CA GLY A 53 2.89 11.74 -15.70
C GLY A 53 3.31 10.29 -15.47
N ILE A 54 2.73 9.33 -16.19
CA ILE A 54 3.10 7.91 -16.16
C ILE A 54 3.83 7.54 -17.45
N ALA A 55 4.93 6.80 -17.31
CA ALA A 55 5.67 6.21 -18.42
C ALA A 55 6.20 4.82 -18.05
N GLY A 56 6.81 4.13 -19.00
CA GLY A 56 7.26 2.75 -18.86
C GLY A 56 8.05 2.44 -17.58
N GLY A 57 9.20 3.08 -17.36
CA GLY A 57 10.11 2.73 -16.28
C GLY A 57 10.70 1.32 -16.43
N HIS A 58 11.38 0.82 -15.40
CA HIS A 58 11.99 -0.51 -15.42
C HIS A 58 10.94 -1.62 -15.54
N LYS A 59 11.23 -2.67 -16.34
CA LYS A 59 10.36 -3.86 -16.48
C LYS A 59 10.14 -4.52 -15.11
N GLN A 60 8.90 -4.90 -14.83
CA GLN A 60 8.50 -5.51 -13.55
C GLN A 60 7.67 -6.76 -13.81
N ARG A 61 7.81 -7.75 -12.93
CA ARG A 61 6.89 -8.88 -12.82
C ARG A 61 5.94 -8.62 -11.66
N TYR A 62 4.69 -8.97 -11.82
CA TYR A 62 3.71 -8.94 -10.73
C TYR A 62 3.88 -10.20 -9.87
N ARG A 63 3.78 -10.06 -8.54
CA ARG A 63 3.74 -11.17 -7.59
C ARG A 63 2.30 -11.39 -7.17
N ILE A 64 1.83 -12.62 -7.31
CA ILE A 64 0.50 -13.02 -6.84
C ILE A 64 0.60 -13.17 -5.32
N VAL A 65 0.02 -12.19 -4.61
CA VAL A 65 0.01 -12.16 -3.14
C VAL A 65 -1.36 -12.60 -2.64
N ASP A 66 -1.39 -13.52 -1.69
CA ASP A 66 -2.64 -13.97 -1.08
C ASP A 66 -3.15 -12.95 -0.06
N PHE A 67 -4.00 -12.03 -0.54
CA PHE A 67 -4.69 -11.07 0.30
C PHE A 67 -5.90 -11.65 1.02
N LYS A 68 -6.33 -12.85 0.66
CA LYS A 68 -7.51 -13.51 1.24
C LYS A 68 -7.14 -14.45 2.38
N ARG A 69 -5.88 -14.92 2.43
CA ARG A 69 -5.43 -15.89 3.42
C ARG A 69 -6.35 -17.13 3.45
N ARG A 70 -6.47 -17.78 2.28
CA ARG A 70 -7.46 -18.84 2.05
C ARG A 70 -7.15 -20.16 2.75
N LEU A 71 -5.89 -20.40 3.11
CA LEU A 71 -5.46 -21.61 3.80
C LEU A 71 -5.75 -21.49 5.29
N TRP A 72 -6.98 -21.86 5.66
CA TRP A 72 -7.43 -21.79 7.05
C TRP A 72 -6.95 -23.01 7.81
N ASP A 73 -6.59 -22.77 9.08
CA ASP A 73 -6.18 -23.77 10.06
C ASP A 73 -4.97 -24.62 9.64
N VAL A 74 -4.24 -24.14 8.61
CA VAL A 74 -2.98 -24.73 8.16
C VAL A 74 -1.83 -23.83 8.61
N GLU A 75 -0.90 -24.39 9.39
CA GLU A 75 0.31 -23.70 9.80
C GLU A 75 1.29 -23.63 8.63
N GLY A 76 1.79 -22.45 8.33
CA GLY A 76 2.82 -22.23 7.32
C GLY A 76 4.08 -21.65 7.94
N THR A 77 5.24 -22.07 7.43
CA THR A 77 6.55 -21.55 7.84
C THR A 77 7.04 -20.51 6.86
N VAL A 78 7.54 -19.38 7.38
CA VAL A 78 8.15 -18.31 6.56
C VAL A 78 9.52 -18.78 6.07
N GLU A 79 9.65 -19.02 4.77
CA GLU A 79 10.93 -19.43 4.16
C GLU A 79 11.86 -18.23 3.94
N ARG A 80 11.32 -17.10 3.48
CA ARG A 80 12.13 -15.92 3.15
C ARG A 80 11.30 -14.66 3.03
N LEU A 81 11.96 -13.51 3.19
CA LEU A 81 11.41 -12.20 2.95
C LEU A 81 11.92 -11.66 1.61
N GLU A 82 11.03 -11.17 0.75
CA GLU A 82 11.37 -10.71 -0.59
C GLU A 82 10.98 -9.25 -0.84
N TYR A 83 11.75 -8.61 -1.72
CA TYR A 83 11.40 -7.32 -2.29
C TYR A 83 10.38 -7.48 -3.42
N ASP A 84 9.29 -6.71 -3.38
CA ASP A 84 8.33 -6.62 -4.49
C ASP A 84 8.39 -5.23 -5.14
N PRO A 85 8.73 -5.11 -6.43
CA PRO A 85 8.77 -3.82 -7.13
C PRO A 85 7.39 -3.19 -7.37
N ASN A 86 6.30 -3.91 -7.09
CA ASN A 86 4.93 -3.45 -7.33
C ASN A 86 4.30 -2.78 -6.11
N ARG A 87 4.94 -2.90 -4.95
CA ARG A 87 4.48 -2.33 -3.68
C ARG A 87 5.63 -1.80 -2.84
N THR A 88 5.31 -0.96 -1.89
CA THR A 88 6.29 -0.39 -0.96
C THR A 88 6.60 -1.33 0.21
N ALA A 89 5.66 -2.21 0.56
CA ALA A 89 5.82 -3.25 1.57
C ALA A 89 6.67 -4.41 1.04
N PHE A 90 7.34 -5.14 1.95
CA PHE A 90 7.94 -6.42 1.63
C PHE A 90 6.90 -7.53 1.66
N ILE A 91 7.22 -8.64 1.02
CA ILE A 91 6.40 -9.86 1.01
C ILE A 91 7.18 -11.00 1.65
N ALA A 92 6.46 -11.94 2.25
CA ALA A 92 7.01 -13.16 2.79
C ALA A 92 6.54 -14.34 1.94
N LEU A 93 7.45 -15.23 1.59
CA LEU A 93 7.11 -16.53 1.03
C LEU A 93 6.86 -17.47 2.20
N VAL A 94 5.68 -18.06 2.23
CA VAL A 94 5.24 -19.01 3.27
C VAL A 94 5.02 -20.35 2.62
N ASN A 95 5.60 -21.39 3.22
CA ASN A 95 5.41 -22.79 2.86
C ASN A 95 4.42 -23.42 3.83
N TYR A 96 3.34 -23.98 3.30
CA TYR A 96 2.27 -24.67 4.03
C TYR A 96 2.38 -26.19 3.96
N GLY A 97 3.58 -26.72 3.68
CA GLY A 97 3.80 -28.13 3.47
C GLY A 97 3.56 -28.57 2.03
N LYS A 98 3.41 -29.86 1.83
CA LYS A 98 3.14 -30.44 0.51
C LYS A 98 1.64 -30.60 0.28
N ASP A 99 1.21 -30.46 -0.96
CA ASP A 99 -0.14 -30.83 -1.39
C ASP A 99 -0.25 -32.37 -1.60
N ASP A 100 -1.46 -32.82 -1.91
CA ASP A 100 -1.75 -34.24 -2.15
C ASP A 100 -0.94 -34.84 -3.34
N ALA A 101 -0.43 -33.96 -4.20
CA ALA A 101 0.43 -34.30 -5.33
C ALA A 101 1.93 -34.26 -4.97
N GLY A 102 2.29 -34.06 -3.70
CA GLY A 102 3.68 -33.99 -3.22
C GLY A 102 4.42 -32.70 -3.56
N LYS A 103 3.73 -31.68 -4.11
CA LYS A 103 4.31 -30.39 -4.47
C LYS A 103 4.20 -29.41 -3.30
N ASP A 104 5.24 -28.57 -3.14
CA ASP A 104 5.24 -27.54 -2.10
C ASP A 104 4.11 -26.54 -2.30
N ARG A 105 3.26 -26.40 -1.27
CA ARG A 105 2.14 -25.46 -1.23
C ARG A 105 2.63 -24.13 -0.69
N VAL A 106 3.09 -23.25 -1.58
CA VAL A 106 3.68 -21.97 -1.21
C VAL A 106 2.77 -20.80 -1.60
N ALA A 107 2.75 -19.74 -0.79
CA ALA A 107 2.05 -18.51 -1.10
C ALA A 107 2.85 -17.28 -0.65
N TYR A 108 2.69 -16.17 -1.38
CA TYR A 108 3.17 -14.88 -0.91
C TYR A 108 2.14 -14.21 -0.02
N ILE A 109 2.56 -13.67 1.10
CA ILE A 109 1.76 -12.82 1.98
C ILE A 109 2.43 -11.45 2.14
N LEU A 110 1.69 -10.43 2.61
CA LEU A 110 2.33 -9.20 3.08
C LEU A 110 3.14 -9.51 4.33
N ALA A 111 4.40 -9.13 4.34
CA ALA A 111 5.24 -9.28 5.53
C ALA A 111 4.87 -8.21 6.56
N PRO A 112 4.45 -8.55 7.77
CA PRO A 112 4.34 -7.59 8.87
C PRO A 112 5.73 -7.22 9.42
N GLN A 113 5.77 -6.16 10.22
CA GLN A 113 6.93 -5.85 11.03
C GLN A 113 7.19 -6.98 12.03
N ARG A 114 8.46 -7.23 12.33
CA ARG A 114 8.94 -8.26 13.27
C ARG A 114 8.70 -9.71 12.83
N LEU A 115 8.28 -9.94 11.59
CA LEU A 115 8.24 -11.29 11.02
C LEU A 115 9.66 -11.68 10.57
N ALA A 116 10.15 -12.81 11.03
CA ALA A 116 11.45 -13.38 10.68
C ALA A 116 11.31 -14.63 9.79
N VAL A 117 12.41 -15.04 9.21
CA VAL A 117 12.51 -16.32 8.52
C VAL A 117 12.47 -17.43 9.57
N GLY A 118 11.70 -18.49 9.32
CA GLY A 118 11.44 -19.57 10.27
C GLY A 118 10.19 -19.37 11.15
N ASP A 119 9.63 -18.17 11.21
CA ASP A 119 8.39 -17.93 11.96
C ASP A 119 7.23 -18.73 11.35
N LYS A 120 6.34 -19.15 12.23
CA LYS A 120 5.10 -19.83 11.87
C LYS A 120 3.95 -18.87 11.78
N VAL A 121 3.13 -18.99 10.75
CA VAL A 121 1.94 -18.16 10.52
C VAL A 121 0.73 -19.03 10.20
N ILE A 122 -0.40 -18.68 10.75
CA ILE A 122 -1.67 -19.37 10.55
C ILE A 122 -2.78 -18.39 10.20
N ALA A 123 -3.76 -18.84 9.45
CA ALA A 123 -5.01 -18.10 9.20
C ALA A 123 -6.20 -18.98 9.61
N GLY A 124 -7.21 -18.40 10.23
CA GLY A 124 -8.40 -19.13 10.67
C GLY A 124 -9.45 -18.19 11.24
N LYS A 125 -10.56 -18.73 11.74
CA LYS A 125 -11.57 -17.91 12.44
C LYS A 125 -10.99 -17.26 13.69
N LYS A 126 -10.24 -18.03 14.48
CA LYS A 126 -9.56 -17.61 15.69
C LYS A 126 -8.16 -18.19 15.73
N THR A 127 -7.16 -17.35 15.92
CA THR A 127 -5.74 -17.75 16.03
C THR A 127 -5.06 -16.96 17.14
N ASP A 128 -3.84 -17.32 17.50
CA ASP A 128 -3.02 -16.52 18.42
C ASP A 128 -2.74 -15.12 17.88
N VAL A 129 -2.63 -14.14 18.78
CA VAL A 129 -2.30 -12.75 18.42
C VAL A 129 -0.79 -12.61 18.21
N LYS A 130 -0.28 -13.23 17.15
CA LYS A 130 1.13 -13.16 16.72
C LYS A 130 1.24 -12.43 15.37
N PRO A 131 2.31 -11.64 15.12
CA PRO A 131 2.51 -10.98 13.84
C PRO A 131 2.46 -11.97 12.67
N GLY A 132 1.64 -11.68 11.65
CA GLY A 132 1.49 -12.56 10.49
C GLY A 132 0.30 -13.51 10.56
N ASN A 133 -0.25 -13.79 11.73
CA ASN A 133 -1.49 -14.55 11.86
C ASN A 133 -2.69 -13.74 11.38
N ALA A 134 -3.63 -14.40 10.73
CA ALA A 134 -4.84 -13.77 10.23
C ALA A 134 -6.08 -14.42 10.86
N MET A 135 -7.01 -13.59 11.31
CA MET A 135 -8.26 -14.06 11.90
C MET A 135 -9.40 -13.08 11.64
N GLU A 136 -10.61 -13.49 11.99
CA GLU A 136 -11.77 -12.62 11.96
C GLU A 136 -11.60 -11.45 12.94
N LEU A 137 -12.01 -10.26 12.54
CA LEU A 137 -11.91 -9.05 13.38
C LEU A 137 -12.72 -9.19 14.67
N SER A 138 -13.80 -9.95 14.65
CA SER A 138 -14.62 -10.25 15.85
C SER A 138 -13.87 -11.01 16.94
N GLN A 139 -12.86 -11.78 16.57
CA GLN A 139 -12.07 -12.58 17.51
C GLN A 139 -10.82 -11.85 18.02
N MET A 140 -10.45 -10.74 17.41
CA MET A 140 -9.25 -9.98 17.80
C MET A 140 -9.49 -9.18 19.07
N PRO A 141 -8.60 -9.20 20.07
CA PRO A 141 -8.67 -8.34 21.24
C PRO A 141 -8.73 -6.85 20.86
N VAL A 142 -9.42 -6.06 21.69
CA VAL A 142 -9.40 -4.59 21.58
C VAL A 142 -7.98 -4.09 21.80
N GLY A 143 -7.56 -3.08 21.04
CA GLY A 143 -6.19 -2.56 21.06
C GLY A 143 -5.25 -3.21 20.03
N THR A 144 -5.61 -4.38 19.48
CA THR A 144 -4.76 -5.08 18.50
C THR A 144 -4.48 -4.22 17.27
N ILE A 145 -3.21 -4.18 16.89
CA ILE A 145 -2.75 -3.57 15.64
C ILE A 145 -2.90 -4.59 14.51
N VAL A 146 -3.53 -4.18 13.42
CA VAL A 146 -3.87 -5.05 12.29
C VAL A 146 -3.58 -4.39 10.96
N HIS A 147 -3.35 -5.20 9.94
CA HIS A 147 -3.20 -4.78 8.54
C HIS A 147 -3.92 -5.74 7.61
N ASN A 148 -3.89 -5.48 6.30
CA ASN A 148 -4.53 -6.32 5.28
C ASN A 148 -6.00 -6.62 5.60
N ILE A 149 -6.75 -5.60 5.99
CA ILE A 149 -8.12 -5.73 6.49
C ILE A 149 -9.11 -5.81 5.33
N GLU A 150 -10.05 -6.73 5.41
CA GLU A 150 -11.16 -6.83 4.48
C GLU A 150 -12.23 -5.76 4.73
N MET A 151 -12.92 -5.38 3.67
CA MET A 151 -14.10 -4.51 3.71
C MET A 151 -15.41 -5.28 3.59
N LYS A 152 -15.33 -6.48 3.01
CA LYS A 152 -16.43 -7.44 2.86
C LYS A 152 -15.82 -8.82 3.08
N PRO A 153 -16.50 -9.73 3.78
CA PRO A 153 -16.01 -11.08 4.03
C PRO A 153 -15.62 -11.79 2.72
N GLY A 154 -14.49 -12.47 2.71
CA GLY A 154 -13.99 -13.26 1.59
C GLY A 154 -13.52 -12.48 0.36
N LYS A 155 -13.60 -11.13 0.36
CA LYS A 155 -13.14 -10.31 -0.78
C LYS A 155 -11.62 -10.17 -0.83
N GLY A 156 -10.94 -10.37 0.29
CA GLY A 156 -9.53 -10.11 0.48
C GLY A 156 -9.23 -8.73 1.03
N GLY A 157 -8.09 -8.59 1.67
CA GLY A 157 -7.67 -7.36 2.33
C GLY A 157 -7.57 -6.17 1.38
N GLN A 158 -8.08 -5.03 1.80
CA GLN A 158 -8.10 -3.79 1.02
C GLN A 158 -7.50 -2.60 1.78
N ILE A 159 -7.59 -2.62 3.11
CA ILE A 159 -7.12 -1.54 3.99
C ILE A 159 -5.77 -1.91 4.58
N ALA A 160 -4.91 -0.91 4.81
CA ALA A 160 -3.61 -1.03 5.44
C ALA A 160 -2.69 -2.07 4.78
N ARG A 161 -2.35 -1.87 3.49
CA ARG A 161 -1.47 -2.75 2.71
C ARG A 161 -0.14 -2.10 2.31
N SER A 162 -0.02 -0.79 2.44
CA SER A 162 1.21 -0.07 2.09
C SER A 162 2.24 -0.17 3.21
N ALA A 163 3.50 0.08 2.89
CA ALA A 163 4.60 0.07 3.86
C ALA A 163 4.30 0.89 5.12
N GLY A 164 4.56 0.32 6.29
CA GLY A 164 4.37 0.96 7.58
C GLY A 164 2.93 1.23 8.00
N THR A 165 1.93 0.94 7.15
CA THR A 165 0.52 1.21 7.49
C THR A 165 -0.05 0.16 8.42
N TYR A 166 -0.98 0.60 9.25
CA TYR A 166 -1.74 -0.25 10.17
C TYR A 166 -3.10 0.38 10.46
N ALA A 167 -3.95 -0.40 11.08
CA ALA A 167 -5.17 0.06 11.73
C ALA A 167 -5.24 -0.58 13.12
N GLN A 168 -6.10 -0.07 13.99
CA GLN A 168 -6.27 -0.59 15.34
C GLN A 168 -7.73 -0.95 15.59
N VAL A 169 -7.94 -2.12 16.18
CA VAL A 169 -9.25 -2.52 16.70
C VAL A 169 -9.54 -1.70 17.95
N VAL A 170 -10.61 -0.92 17.95
CA VAL A 170 -10.96 0.00 19.06
C VAL A 170 -12.10 -0.55 19.92
N GLY A 171 -13.02 -1.27 19.32
CA GLY A 171 -14.19 -1.80 20.01
C GLY A 171 -15.03 -2.68 19.11
N ARG A 172 -16.12 -3.21 19.67
CA ARG A 172 -17.12 -4.03 19.00
C ARG A 172 -18.51 -3.53 19.35
N ASP A 173 -19.41 -3.57 18.37
CA ASP A 173 -20.79 -3.19 18.56
C ASP A 173 -21.68 -4.00 17.60
N ARG A 174 -22.66 -4.74 18.12
CA ARG A 174 -23.71 -5.47 17.37
C ARG A 174 -23.20 -6.26 16.14
N GLY A 175 -22.13 -7.06 16.31
CA GLY A 175 -21.53 -7.85 15.23
C GLY A 175 -20.62 -7.05 14.28
N LEU A 176 -20.47 -5.76 14.51
CA LEU A 176 -19.54 -4.88 13.83
C LEU A 176 -18.32 -4.60 14.72
N VAL A 177 -17.18 -4.38 14.09
CA VAL A 177 -15.94 -4.02 14.77
C VAL A 177 -15.58 -2.58 14.42
N ILE A 178 -15.27 -1.79 15.44
CA ILE A 178 -14.81 -0.41 15.28
C ILE A 178 -13.31 -0.44 15.03
N VAL A 179 -12.90 0.03 13.87
CA VAL A 179 -11.49 0.07 13.47
C VAL A 179 -11.05 1.51 13.24
N ARG A 180 -9.96 1.91 13.90
CA ARG A 180 -9.28 3.20 13.69
C ARG A 180 -8.20 3.02 12.63
N LEU A 181 -8.35 3.72 11.51
CA LEU A 181 -7.40 3.72 10.40
C LEU A 181 -6.21 4.65 10.66
N GLY A 182 -5.11 4.48 9.94
CA GLY A 182 -3.94 5.35 10.01
C GLY A 182 -4.22 6.84 9.68
N SER A 183 -5.32 7.12 8.98
CA SER A 183 -5.80 8.49 8.73
C SER A 183 -6.50 9.16 9.93
N GLY A 184 -6.76 8.39 11.01
CA GLY A 184 -7.57 8.83 12.15
C GLY A 184 -9.07 8.60 11.99
N GLU A 185 -9.53 8.16 10.81
CA GLU A 185 -10.93 7.77 10.59
C GLU A 185 -11.28 6.55 11.45
N GLN A 186 -12.41 6.59 12.13
CA GLN A 186 -13.00 5.44 12.80
C GLN A 186 -14.23 4.99 12.05
N ARG A 187 -14.30 3.68 11.77
CA ARG A 187 -15.39 3.12 11.02
C ARG A 187 -15.77 1.73 11.47
N TYR A 188 -17.01 1.36 11.20
CA TYR A 188 -17.51 0.02 11.36
C TYR A 188 -17.03 -0.88 10.21
N ILE A 189 -16.64 -2.10 10.54
CA ILE A 189 -16.38 -3.20 9.62
C ILE A 189 -17.08 -4.43 10.16
N ARG A 190 -17.62 -5.29 9.31
CA ARG A 190 -18.25 -6.53 9.75
C ARG A 190 -17.27 -7.40 10.52
N GLY A 191 -17.70 -8.02 11.61
CA GLY A 191 -16.85 -8.86 12.46
C GLY A 191 -16.24 -10.08 11.73
N GLU A 192 -16.94 -10.63 10.75
CA GLU A 192 -16.53 -11.75 9.90
C GLU A 192 -15.39 -11.39 8.92
N CYS A 193 -15.10 -10.09 8.74
CA CYS A 193 -13.99 -9.66 7.88
C CYS A 193 -12.66 -10.07 8.48
N MET A 194 -11.78 -10.60 7.63
CA MET A 194 -10.42 -11.00 8.03
C MET A 194 -9.50 -9.79 8.17
N GLY A 195 -8.58 -9.89 9.11
CA GLY A 195 -7.45 -8.99 9.26
C GLY A 195 -6.20 -9.78 9.63
N THR A 196 -5.03 -9.24 9.36
CA THR A 196 -3.74 -9.83 9.75
C THR A 196 -3.13 -9.04 10.89
N VAL A 197 -2.66 -9.71 11.92
CA VAL A 197 -2.06 -9.09 13.11
C VAL A 197 -0.72 -8.44 12.78
N GLY A 198 -0.48 -7.26 13.34
CA GLY A 198 0.74 -6.48 13.18
C GLY A 198 0.60 -5.31 12.21
N ALA A 199 1.62 -4.47 12.12
CA ALA A 199 1.78 -3.40 11.13
C ALA A 199 2.55 -3.91 9.92
N VAL A 200 2.33 -3.32 8.75
CA VAL A 200 3.05 -3.69 7.51
C VAL A 200 4.53 -3.32 7.61
N SER A 201 5.40 -4.15 7.06
CA SER A 201 6.85 -3.94 6.99
C SER A 201 7.26 -2.63 6.30
N ASN A 202 8.56 -2.31 6.41
CA ASN A 202 9.20 -1.19 5.72
C ASN A 202 8.65 0.22 6.06
N PRO A 203 8.47 0.58 7.35
CA PRO A 203 7.96 1.89 7.74
C PRO A 203 8.83 3.05 7.26
N ASP A 204 10.14 2.84 7.14
CA ASP A 204 11.13 3.85 6.72
C ASP A 204 11.06 4.20 5.23
N ASN A 205 10.20 3.52 4.46
CA ASN A 205 10.01 3.85 3.04
C ASN A 205 9.59 5.32 2.81
N GLN A 206 8.87 5.92 3.76
CA GLN A 206 8.48 7.34 3.69
C GLN A 206 9.68 8.30 3.78
N ASN A 207 10.76 7.88 4.42
CA ASN A 207 11.96 8.67 4.64
C ASN A 207 12.98 8.55 3.49
N THR A 208 12.64 7.83 2.42
CA THR A 208 13.53 7.65 1.26
C THR A 208 13.61 8.92 0.42
N ASN A 209 14.82 9.21 -0.04
CA ASN A 209 15.09 10.28 -1.01
C ASN A 209 15.78 9.69 -2.23
N LEU A 210 15.22 9.93 -3.40
CA LEU A 210 15.72 9.35 -4.66
C LEU A 210 17.01 10.02 -5.17
N GLY A 211 17.37 11.20 -4.67
CA GLY A 211 18.61 11.91 -4.99
C GLY A 211 18.67 12.52 -6.40
N LYS A 212 18.04 11.93 -7.42
CA LYS A 212 18.02 12.43 -8.80
C LYS A 212 16.71 12.15 -9.53
N ALA A 213 16.37 13.02 -10.49
CA ALA A 213 15.17 12.88 -11.33
C ALA A 213 15.16 11.58 -12.14
N GLY A 214 16.32 11.09 -12.59
CA GLY A 214 16.44 9.82 -13.32
C GLY A 214 15.90 8.62 -12.56
N ARG A 215 16.05 8.58 -11.22
CA ARG A 215 15.45 7.49 -10.41
C ARG A 215 13.91 7.52 -10.45
N SER A 216 13.31 8.70 -10.45
CA SER A 216 11.87 8.84 -10.64
C SER A 216 11.43 8.31 -12.01
N ARG A 217 12.24 8.55 -13.06
CA ARG A 217 12.02 7.99 -14.40
C ARG A 217 12.10 6.47 -14.41
N TRP A 218 13.03 5.87 -13.69
CA TRP A 218 13.14 4.41 -13.54
C TRP A 218 11.90 3.81 -12.86
N LEU A 219 11.27 4.56 -11.97
CA LEU A 219 10.00 4.17 -11.32
C LEU A 219 8.77 4.40 -12.20
N GLY A 220 8.95 4.92 -13.42
CA GLY A 220 7.85 5.18 -14.35
C GLY A 220 7.15 6.51 -14.16
N LYS A 221 7.74 7.45 -13.43
CA LYS A 221 7.21 8.81 -13.24
C LYS A 221 7.82 9.75 -14.28
N ARG A 222 6.98 10.49 -14.99
CA ARG A 222 7.40 11.57 -15.88
C ARG A 222 7.31 12.94 -15.18
N PRO A 223 8.08 13.94 -15.63
CA PRO A 223 7.90 15.31 -15.21
C PRO A 223 6.46 15.78 -15.49
N LEU A 224 5.92 16.58 -14.57
CA LEU A 224 4.62 17.22 -14.72
C LEU A 224 4.82 18.71 -14.84
N THR A 225 4.31 19.28 -15.94
CA THR A 225 4.29 20.75 -16.12
C THR A 225 3.22 21.36 -15.22
N ARG A 226 3.59 22.37 -14.47
CA ARG A 226 2.66 23.13 -13.62
C ARG A 226 1.64 23.87 -14.49
N GLY A 227 0.41 24.04 -13.98
CA GLY A 227 -0.65 24.74 -14.70
C GLY A 227 -0.28 26.18 -15.04
N VAL A 228 0.45 26.88 -14.16
CA VAL A 228 0.94 28.26 -14.36
C VAL A 228 1.90 28.39 -15.55
N ALA A 229 2.63 27.32 -15.91
CA ALA A 229 3.56 27.32 -17.04
C ALA A 229 2.92 26.92 -18.37
N LYS A 230 1.59 26.89 -18.44
CA LYS A 230 0.80 26.54 -19.62
C LYS A 230 0.09 27.75 -20.20
N ASN A 231 -0.44 27.58 -21.40
CA ASN A 231 -1.32 28.57 -22.03
C ASN A 231 -2.74 28.53 -21.41
N PRO A 232 -3.53 29.61 -21.52
CA PRO A 232 -4.89 29.66 -20.97
C PRO A 232 -5.80 28.54 -21.49
N VAL A 233 -5.63 28.10 -22.71
CA VAL A 233 -6.38 26.99 -23.33
C VAL A 233 -6.13 25.65 -22.65
N ASP A 234 -4.93 25.44 -22.09
CA ASP A 234 -4.52 24.18 -21.52
C ASP A 234 -4.78 24.05 -20.00
N HIS A 235 -4.89 25.18 -19.32
CA HIS A 235 -5.09 25.21 -17.87
C HIS A 235 -5.68 26.52 -17.38
N PRO A 236 -6.63 26.51 -16.43
CA PRO A 236 -7.20 27.71 -15.83
C PRO A 236 -6.20 28.66 -15.12
N HIS A 237 -4.99 28.17 -14.84
CA HIS A 237 -3.87 28.97 -14.29
C HIS A 237 -2.86 29.42 -15.36
N GLY A 238 -3.14 29.14 -16.63
CA GLY A 238 -2.26 29.50 -17.75
C GLY A 238 -2.36 30.95 -18.12
N GLY A 239 -1.38 31.43 -18.87
CA GLY A 239 -1.29 32.78 -19.41
C GLY A 239 -0.45 33.74 -18.55
N GLY A 240 -0.43 35.00 -18.96
CA GLY A 240 0.34 36.07 -18.36
C GLY A 240 1.71 36.27 -18.99
N GLU A 241 2.39 37.35 -18.66
CA GLU A 241 3.74 37.69 -19.10
C GLU A 241 4.76 37.30 -18.03
N GLY A 242 5.80 36.56 -18.44
CA GLY A 242 6.88 36.14 -17.56
C GLY A 242 6.45 35.27 -16.40
N ARG A 243 6.93 35.55 -15.19
CA ARG A 243 6.58 34.86 -13.94
C ARG A 243 5.27 35.36 -13.37
N THR A 244 4.18 34.75 -13.77
CA THR A 244 2.86 35.06 -13.23
C THR A 244 2.46 34.15 -12.07
N SER A 245 1.60 34.61 -11.18
CA SER A 245 0.93 33.79 -10.17
C SER A 245 -0.29 33.11 -10.77
N GLY A 246 -0.92 32.18 -10.02
CA GLY A 246 -2.09 31.45 -10.51
C GLY A 246 -3.33 32.29 -10.78
N GLY A 247 -3.40 33.54 -10.29
CA GLY A 247 -4.47 34.50 -10.51
C GLY A 247 -5.84 34.15 -9.90
N ARG A 248 -5.98 32.98 -9.31
CA ARG A 248 -7.22 32.43 -8.75
C ARG A 248 -6.95 31.31 -7.73
N HIS A 249 -7.99 30.86 -7.03
CA HIS A 249 -7.86 29.70 -6.16
C HIS A 249 -7.34 28.48 -6.93
N PRO A 250 -6.49 27.62 -6.29
CA PRO A 250 -5.92 26.44 -6.94
C PRO A 250 -7.00 25.50 -7.47
N VAL A 251 -6.96 25.23 -8.77
CA VAL A 251 -7.91 24.36 -9.44
C VAL A 251 -7.18 23.32 -10.30
N THR A 252 -7.89 22.24 -10.63
CA THR A 252 -7.44 21.23 -11.60
C THR A 252 -7.52 21.76 -13.03
N PRO A 253 -6.95 21.06 -14.05
CA PRO A 253 -7.14 21.43 -15.47
C PRO A 253 -8.62 21.51 -15.89
N TRP A 254 -9.52 20.88 -15.17
CA TRP A 254 -10.97 20.89 -15.42
C TRP A 254 -11.72 21.90 -14.53
N GLY A 255 -11.02 22.82 -13.90
CA GLY A 255 -11.62 23.88 -13.07
C GLY A 255 -12.10 23.46 -11.68
N LYS A 256 -11.94 22.21 -11.27
CA LYS A 256 -12.35 21.75 -9.94
C LYS A 256 -11.38 22.26 -8.87
N PRO A 257 -11.85 22.79 -7.71
CA PRO A 257 -10.99 23.17 -6.60
C PRO A 257 -10.10 22.04 -6.12
N THR A 258 -8.80 22.30 -5.90
CA THR A 258 -7.83 21.31 -5.42
C THR A 258 -7.62 21.36 -3.91
N LYS A 259 -7.99 22.46 -3.25
CA LYS A 259 -7.91 22.62 -1.79
C LYS A 259 -9.31 22.76 -1.18
N GLY A 260 -9.52 22.13 -0.03
CA GLY A 260 -10.75 22.24 0.76
C GLY A 260 -11.94 21.42 0.26
N ALA A 261 -12.04 21.12 -1.01
CA ALA A 261 -13.15 20.34 -1.56
C ALA A 261 -13.11 18.86 -1.09
N ARG A 262 -14.25 18.37 -0.61
CA ARG A 262 -14.41 16.95 -0.27
C ARG A 262 -14.62 16.13 -1.54
N THR A 263 -13.67 15.23 -1.85
CA THR A 263 -13.64 14.45 -3.10
C THR A 263 -14.29 13.06 -3.00
N ARG A 264 -14.78 12.67 -1.81
CA ARG A 264 -15.48 11.39 -1.64
C ARG A 264 -16.85 11.44 -2.31
N HIS A 265 -17.07 10.63 -3.35
CA HIS A 265 -18.35 10.54 -4.07
C HIS A 265 -19.27 9.44 -3.53
N ASN A 266 -18.72 8.30 -3.10
CA ASN A 266 -19.52 7.19 -2.60
C ASN A 266 -20.09 7.50 -1.21
N LYS A 267 -21.39 7.79 -1.16
CA LYS A 267 -22.13 8.09 0.06
C LYS A 267 -22.77 6.86 0.72
N SER A 268 -22.93 5.77 -0.01
CA SER A 268 -23.62 4.55 0.47
C SER A 268 -23.02 3.98 1.75
N THR A 269 -21.73 4.20 1.99
CA THR A 269 -21.00 3.71 3.16
C THR A 269 -20.71 4.79 4.21
N ASP A 270 -21.34 5.97 4.13
CA ASP A 270 -21.16 7.04 5.12
C ASP A 270 -21.69 6.61 6.50
N LYS A 271 -22.76 5.82 6.56
CA LYS A 271 -23.29 5.21 7.78
C LYS A 271 -22.30 4.31 8.53
N MET A 272 -21.26 3.83 7.84
CA MET A 272 -20.19 3.04 8.46
C MET A 272 -19.08 3.91 9.06
N ILE A 273 -19.11 5.22 8.91
CA ILE A 273 -18.08 6.13 9.44
C ILE A 273 -18.60 6.72 10.75
N ILE A 274 -17.97 6.35 11.87
CA ILE A 274 -18.26 6.88 13.21
C ILE A 274 -17.61 8.27 13.35
N ARG A 275 -16.34 8.37 12.98
CA ARG A 275 -15.56 9.60 13.06
C ARG A 275 -14.78 9.82 11.77
N SER A 276 -15.09 10.90 11.07
CA SER A 276 -14.35 11.28 9.86
C SER A 276 -12.91 11.72 10.21
N ARG A 277 -11.96 11.49 9.31
CA ARG A 277 -10.60 12.03 9.41
C ARG A 277 -10.53 13.56 9.49
N HIS A 278 -11.57 14.25 9.05
CA HIS A 278 -11.70 15.70 9.09
C HIS A 278 -12.43 16.22 10.35
N ALA A 279 -12.90 15.34 11.24
CA ALA A 279 -13.52 15.77 12.48
C ALA A 279 -12.50 16.52 13.33
N LYS A 280 -12.84 17.76 13.72
CA LYS A 280 -12.00 18.55 14.63
C LYS A 280 -11.83 17.76 15.94
N LYS A 281 -10.61 17.68 16.47
CA LYS A 281 -10.41 17.26 17.85
C LYS A 281 -11.20 18.23 18.71
N LYS A 282 -12.18 17.73 19.51
CA LYS A 282 -12.69 18.55 20.62
C LYS A 282 -11.47 18.85 21.49
N ARG A 283 -11.18 20.15 21.65
CA ARG A 283 -10.23 20.65 22.65
C ARG A 283 -10.75 20.33 24.03
#